data_fce9516a4ef60f5bb05ad6a32e3f743b
#
_entry.id   fce9516a4ef60f5bb05ad6a32e3f743b
#
_cell.length_a   1.000
_cell.length_b   1.000
_cell.length_c   1.000
_cell.angle_alpha   90.00
_cell.angle_beta   90.00
_cell.angle_gamma   90.00
#
_symmetry.space_group_name_H-M   'P 1'
#
loop_
_entity.id
_entity.type
_entity.pdbx_description
1 polymer ?
#
loop_
_entity_poly.entity_id
_entity_poly.type
_entity_poly.pdbx_seq_one_letter_code
_entity_poly.pdbx_strand_id
1 'polypeptide(L)' 'MKKIDFFDFTKILSNHYTVISVKKIRTNKSRPSFKKQIEFKKLYGIPYDFWVDVRSNLINIPKRGRKRKDRE' A
#
# COMPACT_ATOMS: atom_id res chain seq x y z
N MET A 1 5.15 15.20 -2.84
CA MET A 1 5.21 13.78 -2.48
C MET A 1 4.45 12.95 -3.52
N LYS A 2 4.99 11.81 -3.86
CA LYS A 2 4.40 10.94 -4.87
C LYS A 2 3.18 10.22 -4.31
N LYS A 3 2.09 10.19 -5.08
CA LYS A 3 0.90 9.41 -4.74
C LYS A 3 0.71 8.31 -5.76
N ILE A 4 0.20 7.17 -5.30
CA ILE A 4 0.04 5.99 -6.14
C ILE A 4 -1.39 5.50 -6.03
N ASP A 5 -1.96 5.04 -7.14
CA ASP A 5 -3.27 4.46 -7.17
C ASP A 5 -3.31 3.21 -6.28
N PHE A 6 -4.39 3.06 -5.52
CA PHE A 6 -4.54 1.96 -4.56
C PHE A 6 -4.37 0.60 -5.23
N PHE A 7 -4.99 0.41 -6.38
CA PHE A 7 -4.93 -0.89 -7.06
C PHE A 7 -3.56 -1.16 -7.67
N ASP A 8 -2.92 -0.12 -8.19
CA ASP A 8 -1.56 -0.25 -8.73
C ASP A 8 -0.58 -0.59 -7.61
N PHE A 9 -0.72 0.07 -6.47
CA PHE A 9 0.13 -0.19 -5.31
C PHE A 9 -0.06 -1.63 -4.81
N THR A 10 -1.32 -2.07 -4.74
CA THR A 10 -1.62 -3.44 -4.34
C THR A 10 -0.98 -4.44 -5.28
N LYS A 11 -1.02 -4.16 -6.57
CA LYS A 11 -0.43 -5.02 -7.59
C LYS A 11 1.09 -5.11 -7.41
N ILE A 12 1.72 -3.98 -7.18
CA ILE A 12 3.17 -3.93 -6.93
C ILE A 12 3.53 -4.78 -5.73
N LEU A 13 2.83 -4.58 -4.62
CA LEU A 13 3.11 -5.33 -3.39
C LEU A 13 2.85 -6.82 -3.57
N SER A 14 1.82 -7.18 -4.33
CA SER A 14 1.47 -8.59 -4.54
C SER A 14 2.58 -9.37 -5.22
N ASN A 15 3.47 -8.70 -5.93
CA ASN A 15 4.62 -9.34 -6.55
C ASN A 15 5.73 -9.67 -5.55
N HIS A 16 5.67 -9.11 -4.35
CA HIS A 16 6.74 -9.23 -3.36
C HIS A 16 6.27 -9.81 -2.02
N TYR A 17 4.97 -9.75 -1.74
CA TYR A 17 4.43 -10.11 -0.43
C TYR A 17 3.16 -10.93 -0.56
N THR A 18 2.81 -11.60 0.54
CA THR A 18 1.54 -12.31 0.63
C THR A 18 0.39 -11.32 0.81
N VAL A 19 -0.84 -11.80 0.61
CA VAL A 19 -2.04 -10.98 0.77
C VAL A 19 -2.10 -10.34 2.16
N ILE A 20 -1.77 -11.09 3.19
CA ILE A 20 -1.80 -10.60 4.57
C ILE A 20 -0.80 -9.46 4.75
N SER A 21 0.42 -9.63 4.24
CA SER A 21 1.45 -8.59 4.33
C SER A 21 1.05 -7.34 3.55
N VAL A 22 0.47 -7.52 2.37
CA VAL A 22 -0.02 -6.40 1.56
C VAL A 22 -1.04 -5.58 2.34
N LYS A 23 -1.99 -6.25 3.00
CA LYS A 23 -2.99 -5.57 3.81
C LYS A 23 -2.37 -4.76 4.94
N LYS A 24 -1.40 -5.34 5.64
CA LYS A 24 -0.73 -4.66 6.75
C LYS A 24 0.00 -3.41 6.27
N ILE A 25 0.68 -3.50 5.13
CA ILE A 25 1.42 -2.37 4.59
C ILE A 25 0.46 -1.26 4.16
N ARG A 26 -0.64 -1.60 3.49
CA ARG A 26 -1.62 -0.62 3.03
C ARG A 26 -2.31 0.13 4.17
N THR A 27 -2.39 -0.48 5.34
CA THR A 27 -3.07 0.11 6.49
C THR A 27 -2.11 0.70 7.52
N ASN A 28 -0.86 0.89 7.15
CA ASN A 28 0.19 1.44 8.02
C ASN A 28 0.53 0.56 9.22
N LYS A 29 0.10 -0.69 9.23
CA LYS A 29 0.42 -1.59 10.33
C LYS A 29 1.80 -2.20 10.21
N SER A 30 2.36 -2.17 9.01
CA SER A 30 3.67 -2.73 8.74
C SER A 30 4.35 -1.90 7.66
N ARG A 31 5.67 -2.02 7.56
CA ARG A 31 6.46 -1.36 6.52
C ARG A 31 7.43 -2.34 5.91
N PRO A 32 7.79 -2.15 4.63
CA PRO A 32 8.87 -2.93 4.05
C PRO A 32 10.17 -2.67 4.80
N SER A 33 11.07 -3.63 4.80
CA SER A 33 12.40 -3.43 5.35
C SER A 33 13.10 -2.34 4.53
N PHE A 34 14.17 -1.75 5.10
CA PHE A 34 14.92 -0.71 4.40
C PHE A 34 15.45 -1.22 3.06
N LYS A 35 15.89 -2.46 3.00
CA LYS A 35 16.33 -3.08 1.76
C LYS A 35 15.23 -3.07 0.71
N LYS A 36 14.02 -3.42 1.11
CA LYS A 36 12.87 -3.43 0.20
C LYS A 36 12.49 -2.02 -0.23
N GLN A 37 12.61 -1.06 0.67
CA GLN A 37 12.34 0.33 0.31
C GLN A 37 13.30 0.83 -0.77
N ILE A 38 14.58 0.45 -0.66
CA ILE A 38 15.58 0.79 -1.67
C ILE A 38 15.20 0.16 -3.01
N GLU A 39 14.81 -1.11 -2.99
CA GLU A 39 14.40 -1.84 -4.18
C GLU A 39 13.21 -1.18 -4.85
N PHE A 40 12.18 -0.84 -4.07
CA PHE A 40 10.99 -0.19 -4.59
C PHE A 40 11.30 1.18 -5.19
N LYS A 41 12.24 1.91 -4.60
CA LYS A 41 12.65 3.17 -5.17
C LYS A 41 13.32 2.98 -6.54
N LYS A 42 14.15 1.96 -6.67
CA LYS A 42 14.83 1.68 -7.93
C LYS A 42 13.90 1.15 -9.01
N LEU A 43 13.00 0.25 -8.63
CA LEU A 43 12.12 -0.41 -9.60
C LEU A 43 10.90 0.43 -9.98
N TYR A 44 10.34 1.14 -9.02
CA TYR A 44 9.06 1.83 -9.21
C TYR A 44 9.12 3.32 -8.94
N GLY A 45 10.25 3.82 -8.48
CA GLY A 45 10.38 5.23 -8.16
C GLY A 45 9.62 5.66 -6.92
N ILE A 46 9.34 4.74 -6.00
CA ILE A 46 8.62 5.05 -4.78
C ILE A 46 9.58 5.69 -3.78
N PRO A 47 9.34 6.95 -3.36
CA PRO A 47 10.25 7.60 -2.43
C PRO A 47 10.14 7.01 -1.03
N TYR A 48 11.17 7.19 -0.22
CA TYR A 48 11.16 6.67 1.15
C TYR A 48 10.06 7.31 2.00
N ASP A 49 9.75 8.57 1.74
CA ASP A 49 8.68 9.28 2.46
C ASP A 49 7.32 8.62 2.30
N PHE A 50 7.12 7.90 1.19
CA PHE A 50 5.86 7.22 0.93
C PHE A 50 5.52 6.26 2.07
N TRP A 51 6.54 5.59 2.63
CA TRP A 51 6.32 4.55 3.63
C TRP A 51 6.04 5.09 5.03
N VAL A 52 6.20 6.39 5.23
CA VAL A 52 5.89 7.01 6.52
C VAL A 52 4.38 6.99 6.76
N ASP A 53 3.61 7.24 5.73
CA ASP A 53 2.16 7.17 5.82
C ASP A 53 1.61 6.71 4.47
N VAL A 54 1.60 5.41 4.28
CA VAL A 54 1.18 4.79 3.02
C VAL A 54 -0.26 5.17 2.68
N ARG A 55 -1.15 5.11 3.68
CA ARG A 55 -2.56 5.35 3.43
C ARG A 55 -2.84 6.75 2.91
N SER A 56 -2.15 7.74 3.45
CA SER A 56 -2.30 9.12 2.99
C SER A 56 -1.74 9.33 1.58
N ASN A 57 -0.84 8.47 1.15
CA ASN A 57 -0.20 8.57 -0.16
C ASN A 57 -0.85 7.71 -1.21
N LEU A 58 -1.92 7.00 -0.87
CA LEU A 58 -2.71 6.24 -1.83
C LEU A 58 -3.89 7.06 -2.32
N ILE A 59 -4.24 6.89 -3.59
CA ILE A 59 -5.43 7.52 -4.17
C ILE A 59 -6.38 6.43 -4.64
N ASN A 60 -7.64 6.81 -4.83
CA ASN A 60 -8.69 5.88 -5.31
C ASN A 60 -8.88 4.69 -4.39
N ILE A 61 -8.69 4.87 -3.08
CA ILE A 61 -8.94 3.80 -2.11
C ILE A 61 -10.43 3.49 -2.12
N PRO A 62 -10.82 2.22 -2.36
CA PRO A 62 -12.25 1.88 -2.38
C PRO A 62 -12.87 2.04 -1.00
N LYS A 63 -14.10 2.54 -0.96
CA LYS A 63 -14.83 2.62 0.30
C LYS A 63 -15.29 1.24 0.68
N ARG A 64 -15.14 0.91 1.95
CA ARG A 64 -15.67 -0.34 2.44
C ARG A 64 -17.15 -0.15 2.69
N GLY A 65 -17.90 -0.84 2.06
CA GLY A 65 -19.34 -0.77 2.24
C GLY A 65 -19.79 -1.41 3.50
N ARG A 66 -19.43 -1.18 3.38
CA ARG A 66 -19.81 -1.58 4.05
C ARG A 66 -20.47 -2.35 4.11
N LYS A 67 -20.45 -2.71 3.96
CA LYS A 67 -20.92 -3.33 4.09
C LYS A 67 -21.47 -3.91 4.64
N ARG A 68 -21.56 -4.12 4.79
CA ARG A 68 -22.08 -4.60 5.36
C ARG A 68 -22.90 -4.59 5.80
N LYS A 69 -23.17 -4.63 5.76
CA LYS A 69 -23.85 -4.52 6.13
C LYS A 69 -24.51 -4.60 6.32
N ASP A 70 -24.42 -4.83 6.27
CA ASP A 70 -24.98 -4.81 6.45
C ASP A 70 -25.71 -5.17 6.70
N ARG A 71 -25.88 -5.34 6.79
CA ARG A 71 -26.44 -5.65 7.07
C ARG A 71 -27.18 -5.67 7.43
N GLU A 72 -27.08 -5.85 7.41
CA GLU A 72 -27.62 -5.75 7.59
C GLU A 72 -28.00 -5.81 7.74
#